data_4be6d38fef5147ae87de6d2a8aef8cb5
#
_entry.id   4be6d38fef5147ae87de6d2a8aef8cb5
#
_cell.length_a   1.000
_cell.length_b   1.000
_cell.length_c   1.000
_cell.angle_alpha   90.00
_cell.angle_beta   90.00
_cell.angle_gamma   90.00
#
_symmetry.space_group_name_H-M   'P 1'
#
loop_
_entity.id
_entity.type
_entity.pdbx_description
1 polymer ?
#
loop_
_entity_poly.entity_id
_entity_poly.type
_entity_poly.pdbx_seq_one_letter_code
_entity_poly.pdbx_strand_id
1 'polypeptide(L)'
;MSYIKGKFVKTIFNNKQNGYYVGLLKVSECSKDLGDIKKSINFVGIFHELIENTNYIMNGDMTIHARYGEQFNVTSYEVLKPEKKRRNSNIFK
;
A
#
# COMPACT_ATOMS: atom_id res chain seq x y z
N MET A 1 -12.45 -2.97 9.78
CA MET A 1 -11.48 -2.35 8.86
C MET A 1 -10.25 -3.24 8.74
N SER A 2 -9.72 -3.35 7.55
CA SER A 2 -8.62 -4.26 7.26
C SER A 2 -7.37 -3.49 6.90
N TYR A 3 -6.25 -4.18 6.85
CA TYR A 3 -5.03 -3.54 6.36
C TYR A 3 -4.21 -4.51 5.52
N ILE A 4 -3.39 -3.96 4.63
CA ILE A 4 -2.39 -4.71 3.91
C ILE A 4 -1.08 -3.95 4.02
N LYS A 5 0.02 -4.70 4.02
CA LYS A 5 1.35 -4.14 4.17
C LYS A 5 2.25 -4.81 3.16
N GLY A 6 3.04 -4.05 2.46
CA GLY A 6 3.93 -4.62 1.46
C GLY A 6 4.63 -3.57 0.65
N LYS A 7 5.23 -4.01 -0.44
CA LYS A 7 6.01 -3.15 -1.31
C LYS A 7 5.18 -2.67 -2.48
N PHE A 8 5.21 -1.37 -2.73
CA PHE A 8 4.54 -0.78 -3.88
C PHE A 8 5.36 -1.11 -5.12
N VAL A 9 4.75 -1.79 -6.07
CA VAL A 9 5.45 -2.26 -7.26
C VAL A 9 5.35 -1.28 -8.42
N LYS A 10 4.14 -0.88 -8.75
CA LYS A 10 3.96 0.04 -9.87
C LYS A 10 2.58 0.69 -9.84
N THR A 11 2.45 1.79 -10.57
CA THR A 11 1.18 2.48 -10.74
C THR A 11 0.51 1.93 -11.99
N ILE A 12 -0.74 1.52 -11.87
CA ILE A 12 -1.51 1.07 -13.01
C ILE A 12 -2.26 2.24 -13.64
N PHE A 13 -2.79 3.12 -12.79
CA PHE A 13 -3.53 4.30 -13.26
C PHE A 13 -3.39 5.41 -12.23
N ASN A 14 -3.27 6.63 -12.69
CA ASN A 14 -3.18 7.78 -11.81
C ASN A 14 -3.93 8.96 -12.42
N ASN A 15 -4.87 9.54 -11.66
CA ASN A 15 -5.55 10.74 -12.07
C ASN A 15 -4.96 11.89 -11.27
N LYS A 16 -4.15 12.71 -11.91
CA LYS A 16 -3.43 13.76 -11.21
C LYS A 16 -4.33 14.89 -10.71
N GLN A 17 -5.50 15.02 -11.28
CA GLN A 17 -6.39 16.09 -10.84
C GLN A 17 -6.94 15.90 -9.45
N ASN A 18 -7.22 14.65 -9.08
CA ASN A 18 -7.77 14.38 -7.75
C ASN A 18 -6.92 13.46 -6.91
N GLY A 19 -5.74 13.07 -7.39
CA GLY A 19 -4.85 12.22 -6.62
C GLY A 19 -5.25 10.76 -6.56
N TYR A 20 -6.15 10.34 -7.43
CA TYR A 20 -6.62 8.95 -7.42
C TYR A 20 -5.58 8.03 -8.06
N TYR A 21 -5.25 6.96 -7.35
CA TYR A 21 -4.30 5.98 -7.83
C TYR A 21 -4.90 4.59 -7.86
N VAL A 22 -4.51 3.83 -8.87
CA VAL A 22 -4.71 2.39 -8.87
C VAL A 22 -3.30 1.82 -9.03
N GLY A 23 -2.88 1.01 -8.08
CA GLY A 23 -1.52 0.48 -8.09
C GLY A 23 -1.47 -0.97 -7.70
N LEU A 24 -0.27 -1.54 -7.75
CA LEU A 24 -0.03 -2.93 -7.40
C LEU A 24 0.87 -2.98 -6.18
N LEU A 25 0.43 -3.69 -5.15
CA LEU A 25 1.19 -3.86 -3.93
C LEU A 25 1.51 -5.34 -3.73
N LYS A 26 2.79 -5.65 -3.52
CA LYS A 26 3.18 -7.01 -3.24
C LYS A 26 3.03 -7.20 -1.74
N VAL A 27 1.98 -7.89 -1.32
CA VAL A 27 1.62 -7.99 0.08
C VAL A 27 2.56 -8.93 0.83
N SER A 28 3.10 -8.45 1.94
CA SER A 28 3.92 -9.27 2.81
C SER A 28 3.18 -9.61 4.10
N GLU A 29 2.19 -8.78 4.47
CA GLU A 29 1.43 -9.00 5.68
C GLU A 29 0.06 -8.37 5.51
N CYS A 30 -0.97 -8.95 6.12
CA CYS A 30 -2.31 -8.37 6.05
C CYS A 30 -3.07 -8.72 7.32
N SER A 31 -4.22 -8.08 7.50
CA SER A 31 -5.05 -8.36 8.68
C SER A 31 -5.65 -9.74 8.58
N LYS A 32 -5.97 -10.33 9.73
CA LYS A 32 -6.44 -11.71 9.75
C LYS A 32 -7.75 -11.91 9.02
N ASP A 33 -8.59 -10.91 8.98
CA ASP A 33 -9.88 -11.04 8.32
C ASP A 33 -9.75 -11.18 6.81
N LEU A 34 -8.62 -10.85 6.24
CA LEU A 34 -8.39 -11.02 4.81
C LEU A 34 -7.79 -12.39 4.47
N GLY A 35 -7.48 -13.19 5.49
CA GLY A 35 -6.86 -14.47 5.27
C GLY A 35 -5.38 -14.34 5.08
N ASP A 36 -4.78 -15.28 4.37
CA ASP A 36 -3.33 -15.31 4.22
C ASP A 36 -2.98 -14.90 2.80
N ILE A 37 -2.92 -13.61 2.57
CA ILE A 37 -2.60 -13.09 1.25
C ILE A 37 -1.11 -12.96 1.11
N LYS A 38 -0.52 -13.72 0.19
CA LYS A 38 0.91 -13.65 -0.05
C LYS A 38 1.18 -13.44 -1.54
N LYS A 39 0.49 -12.48 -2.11
CA LYS A 39 0.61 -12.20 -3.52
C LYS A 39 0.42 -10.72 -3.74
N SER A 40 0.60 -10.30 -4.98
CA SER A 40 0.36 -8.91 -5.34
C SER A 40 -1.13 -8.70 -5.54
N ILE A 41 -1.63 -7.58 -5.03
CA ILE A 41 -3.02 -7.22 -5.23
C ILE A 41 -3.11 -5.78 -5.68
N ASN A 42 -4.21 -5.45 -6.35
CA ASN A 42 -4.46 -4.08 -6.76
C ASN A 42 -5.04 -3.30 -5.59
N PHE A 43 -4.65 -2.05 -5.47
CA PHE A 43 -5.23 -1.16 -4.48
C PHE A 43 -5.66 0.13 -5.16
N VAL A 44 -6.68 0.78 -4.59
CA VAL A 44 -7.18 2.04 -5.12
C VAL A 44 -7.35 3.01 -3.96
N GLY A 45 -7.18 4.28 -4.23
CA GLY A 45 -7.37 5.30 -3.21
C GLY A 45 -6.81 6.64 -3.65
N ILE A 46 -6.86 7.60 -2.72
CA ILE A 46 -6.32 8.93 -2.95
C ILE A 46 -4.98 9.01 -2.25
N PHE A 47 -3.95 9.38 -2.99
CA PHE A 47 -2.60 9.44 -2.45
C PHE A 47 -1.94 10.74 -2.90
N HIS A 48 -1.01 11.24 -2.09
CA HIS A 48 -0.24 12.40 -2.50
C HIS A 48 0.86 11.97 -3.45
N GLU A 49 1.59 10.95 -3.08
CA GLU A 49 2.69 10.48 -3.90
C GLU A 49 3.04 9.08 -3.47
N LEU A 50 3.24 8.19 -4.42
CA LEU A 50 3.66 6.82 -4.15
C LEU A 50 5.00 6.57 -4.84
N ILE A 51 5.94 6.02 -4.10
CA ILE A 51 7.28 5.77 -4.61
C ILE A 51 7.47 4.27 -4.77
N GLU A 52 7.86 3.85 -5.97
CA GLU A 52 8.05 2.43 -6.24
C GLU A 52 9.15 1.84 -5.39
N ASN A 53 9.03 0.58 -5.10
CA ASN A 53 9.98 -0.17 -4.27
C ASN A 53 10.03 0.29 -2.81
N THR A 54 9.00 0.98 -2.37
CA THR A 54 8.89 1.44 -1.00
C THR A 54 7.80 0.65 -0.31
N ASN A 55 8.00 0.31 0.95
CA ASN A 55 6.99 -0.41 1.71
C ASN A 55 5.97 0.53 2.30
N TYR A 56 4.72 0.13 2.23
CA TYR A 56 3.61 0.92 2.74
C TYR A 56 2.69 0.02 3.55
N ILE A 57 2.00 0.63 4.52
CA ILE A 57 0.89 -0.04 5.17
C ILE A 57 -0.36 0.74 4.77
N MET A 58 -1.37 0.03 4.29
CA MET A 58 -2.59 0.64 3.79
C MET A 58 -3.78 0.09 4.54
N ASN A 59 -4.64 0.98 5.02
CA ASN A 59 -5.83 0.60 5.77
C ASN A 59 -7.06 0.84 4.93
N GLY A 60 -8.04 -0.02 5.05
CA GLY A 60 -9.27 0.11 4.29
C GLY A 60 -10.04 -1.19 4.27
N ASP A 61 -10.60 -1.52 3.12
CA ASP A 61 -11.40 -2.72 2.98
C ASP A 61 -11.16 -3.38 1.65
N MET A 62 -11.25 -4.70 1.65
CA MET A 62 -11.15 -5.44 0.40
C MET A 62 -12.49 -5.35 -0.31
N THR A 63 -12.48 -5.06 -1.60
CA THR A 63 -13.69 -4.98 -2.39
C THR A 63 -13.54 -5.85 -3.63
N ILE A 64 -14.65 -6.08 -4.32
CA ILE A 64 -14.63 -6.85 -5.55
C ILE A 64 -15.15 -5.97 -6.67
N HIS A 65 -14.28 -5.71 -7.64
CA HIS A 65 -14.65 -4.90 -8.79
C HIS A 65 -15.15 -5.83 -9.87
N ALA A 66 -16.26 -5.46 -10.53
CA ALA A 66 -16.87 -6.33 -11.52
C ALA A 66 -15.92 -6.69 -12.65
N ARG A 67 -15.03 -5.78 -13.01
CA ARG A 67 -14.12 -6.02 -14.13
C ARG A 67 -12.76 -6.54 -13.71
N TYR A 68 -12.22 -6.04 -12.61
CA TYR A 68 -10.85 -6.36 -12.22
C TYR A 68 -10.72 -7.36 -11.07
N GLY A 69 -11.81 -7.79 -10.49
CA GLY A 69 -11.75 -8.74 -9.38
C GLY A 69 -11.47 -8.08 -8.06
N GLU A 70 -10.74 -8.77 -7.21
CA GLU A 70 -10.46 -8.25 -5.88
C GLU A 70 -9.52 -7.08 -5.92
N GLN A 71 -9.83 -6.04 -5.18
CA GLN A 71 -8.93 -4.91 -5.01
C GLN A 71 -9.13 -4.33 -3.63
N PHE A 72 -8.09 -3.70 -3.09
CA PHE A 72 -8.13 -3.11 -1.76
C PHE A 72 -8.46 -1.63 -1.87
N ASN A 73 -9.53 -1.20 -1.19
CA ASN A 73 -9.96 0.18 -1.23
C ASN A 73 -9.33 0.89 -0.04
N VAL A 74 -8.34 1.74 -0.30
CA VAL A 74 -7.51 2.36 0.73
C VAL A 74 -8.19 3.61 1.26
N THR A 75 -8.33 3.70 2.59
CA THR A 75 -8.86 4.89 3.23
C THR A 75 -7.73 5.70 3.88
N SER A 76 -6.66 5.05 4.29
CA SER A 76 -5.49 5.75 4.82
C SER A 76 -4.26 4.90 4.60
N TYR A 77 -3.10 5.53 4.64
CA TYR A 77 -1.86 4.81 4.40
C TYR A 77 -0.70 5.51 5.08
N GLU A 78 0.39 4.75 5.28
CA GLU A 78 1.63 5.30 5.83
C GLU A 78 2.79 4.65 5.12
N VAL A 79 3.88 5.39 4.97
CA VAL A 79 5.08 4.83 4.40
C VAL A 79 5.88 4.19 5.53
N LEU A 80 6.44 3.00 5.25
CA LEU A 80 7.27 2.31 6.22
C LEU A 80 8.71 2.55 5.86
N LYS A 81 9.42 3.28 6.70
CA LYS A 81 10.79 3.62 6.43
C LYS A 81 11.74 2.57 6.98
N PRO A 82 12.90 2.40 6.37
CA PRO A 82 13.88 1.45 6.89
C PRO A 82 14.31 1.89 8.26
N GLU A 83 14.48 0.92 9.14
CA GLU A 83 14.87 1.25 10.43
C GLU A 83 16.23 1.75 10.59
N LYS A 84 17.11 1.37 9.76
CA LYS A 84 18.42 1.80 9.91
C LYS A 84 18.60 3.20 9.64
N LYS A 85 17.67 3.88 9.48
CA LYS A 85 17.84 5.17 9.36
C LYS A 85 18.04 5.77 10.61
N ARG A 86 17.94 5.20 11.52
CA ARG A 86 18.04 5.71 12.68
C ARG A 86 19.21 5.77 13.21
N ARG A 87 20.05 5.92 13.04
CA ARG A 87 21.09 5.85 13.47
C ARG A 87 21.83 6.54 13.34
N ASN A 88 21.36 6.93 13.16
CA ASN A 88 21.90 7.47 13.22
C ASN A 88 22.07 8.17 13.68
N SER A 89 21.80 8.30 13.85
CA SER A 89 21.83 8.72 14.28
C SER A 89 22.30 9.08 15.02
N ASN A 90 22.25 9.04 15.12
CA ASN A 90 22.57 9.05 15.81
C ASN A 90 23.27 9.45 16.25
N ILE A 91 23.21 9.65 16.30
CA ILE A 91 23.66 9.76 16.60
C ILE A 91 24.28 10.18 17.03
N PHE A 92 24.07 10.43 17.11
CA PHE A 92 24.38 10.54 17.46
C PHE A 92 24.98 10.79 17.80
N LYS A 93 25.05 10.90 17.96
CA LYS A 93 25.28 10.90 18.12
C LYS A 93 25.62 11.02 18.21
#